data_3b638fed83c5d57e23eb16e3f9d742f1
#
_entry.id   3b638fed83c5d57e23eb16e3f9d742f1
#
_cell.length_a   1.000
_cell.length_b   1.000
_cell.length_c   1.000
_cell.angle_alpha   90.00
_cell.angle_beta   90.00
_cell.angle_gamma   90.00
#
_symmetry.space_group_name_H-M   'P 1'
#
loop_
_entity.id
_entity.type
_entity.pdbx_description
1 polymer ?
#
loop_
_entity_poly.entity_id
_entity_poly.type
_entity_poly.pdbx_seq_one_letter_code
_entity_poly.pdbx_strand_id
1 'polypeptide(L)'
;IQRVRTRLGADATPAQIAAAAAPDPRAQVETVIRTTTQRAFNEGSRQQLSANTDTIPVYRLDEIRDLRTRGNPRGTNPEGGFHWQMDGFIAYADDPVWDRIWPPNGWNCRATVVGITTAQATRKGYMERDGTITPENRARVEAETRTQRAIIDRGDYPDPGFTGI
;
A
#
# COMPACT_ATOMS: atom_id res chain seq x y z
N ILE A 1 -0.17 25.83 -6.06
CA ILE A 1 0.10 27.25 -6.31
C ILE A 1 -0.95 28.13 -5.61
N GLN A 2 -2.25 27.82 -5.68
CA GLN A 2 -3.30 28.62 -5.06
C GLN A 2 -3.18 28.72 -3.53
N ARG A 3 -2.85 27.61 -2.83
CA ARG A 3 -2.60 27.58 -1.39
C ARG A 3 -1.38 28.41 -0.96
N VAL A 4 -0.35 28.50 -1.80
CA VAL A 4 0.86 29.29 -1.56
C VAL A 4 0.54 30.78 -1.69
N ARG A 5 -0.26 31.18 -2.70
CA ARG A 5 -0.73 32.57 -2.85
C ARG A 5 -1.56 33.04 -1.66
N THR A 6 -2.46 32.19 -1.15
CA THR A 6 -3.27 32.52 0.05
C THR A 6 -2.41 32.73 1.29
N ARG A 7 -1.28 32.05 1.38
CA ARG A 7 -0.36 32.13 2.54
C ARG A 7 0.58 33.35 2.47
N LEU A 8 0.95 33.80 1.25
CA LEU A 8 1.89 34.91 1.02
C LEU A 8 1.21 36.26 0.83
N GLY A 9 -0.12 36.32 0.64
CA GLY A 9 -0.86 37.54 0.33
C GLY A 9 -0.93 37.85 -1.16
N ALA A 10 -1.82 38.79 -1.51
CA ALA A 10 -2.11 39.14 -2.90
C ALA A 10 -0.94 39.78 -3.65
N ASP A 11 -0.02 40.42 -2.93
CA ASP A 11 1.11 41.18 -3.50
C ASP A 11 2.39 40.35 -3.67
N ALA A 12 2.32 39.02 -3.48
CA ALA A 12 3.48 38.13 -3.61
C ALA A 12 3.99 38.11 -5.06
N THR A 13 5.28 38.39 -5.23
CA THR A 13 5.93 38.31 -6.52
C THR A 13 6.02 36.88 -7.05
N PRO A 14 6.13 36.66 -8.39
CA PRO A 14 6.35 35.34 -8.96
C PRO A 14 7.55 34.60 -8.34
N ALA A 15 8.62 35.30 -8.01
CA ALA A 15 9.81 34.73 -7.37
C ALA A 15 9.52 34.24 -5.95
N GLN A 16 8.78 35.00 -5.14
CA GLN A 16 8.36 34.60 -3.81
C GLN A 16 7.42 33.38 -3.85
N ILE A 17 6.49 33.36 -4.81
CA ILE A 17 5.59 32.22 -5.03
C ILE A 17 6.39 30.97 -5.42
N ALA A 18 7.36 31.11 -6.32
CA ALA A 18 8.22 30.01 -6.74
C ALA A 18 9.09 29.46 -5.58
N ALA A 19 9.70 30.38 -4.79
CA ALA A 19 10.50 30.01 -3.63
C ALA A 19 9.67 29.29 -2.55
N ALA A 20 8.46 29.78 -2.28
CA ALA A 20 7.55 29.14 -1.31
C ALA A 20 6.89 27.86 -1.81
N ALA A 21 6.85 27.65 -3.12
CA ALA A 21 6.41 26.42 -3.76
C ALA A 21 7.54 25.39 -3.94
N ALA A 22 8.80 25.80 -3.78
CA ALA A 22 9.93 24.90 -3.86
C ALA A 22 9.84 23.82 -2.76
N PRO A 23 10.06 22.55 -3.10
CA PRO A 23 10.06 21.48 -2.10
C PRO A 23 11.18 21.72 -1.08
N ASP A 24 10.87 21.57 0.20
CA ASP A 24 11.88 21.60 1.26
C ASP A 24 12.87 20.44 1.07
N PRO A 25 14.17 20.70 0.85
CA PRO A 25 15.16 19.64 0.67
C PRO A 25 15.23 18.66 1.84
N ARG A 26 14.98 19.12 3.07
CA ARG A 26 14.97 18.27 4.26
C ARG A 26 13.79 17.31 4.23
N ALA A 27 12.60 17.80 3.86
CA ALA A 27 11.41 16.97 3.73
C ALA A 27 11.58 15.91 2.61
N GLN A 28 12.30 16.25 1.53
CA GLN A 28 12.63 15.29 0.48
C GLN A 28 13.57 14.18 1.02
N VAL A 29 14.64 14.54 1.69
CA VAL A 29 15.59 13.58 2.29
C VAL A 29 14.87 12.67 3.29
N GLU A 30 14.04 13.24 4.17
CA GLU A 30 13.24 12.44 5.10
C GLU A 30 12.30 11.46 4.39
N THR A 31 11.68 11.89 3.30
CA THR A 31 10.79 11.04 2.50
C THR A 31 11.56 9.86 1.90
N VAL A 32 12.74 10.11 1.33
CA VAL A 32 13.62 9.06 0.79
C VAL A 32 14.03 8.08 1.89
N ILE A 33 14.53 8.58 3.02
CA ILE A 33 14.98 7.74 4.14
C ILE A 33 13.83 6.85 4.63
N ARG A 34 12.63 7.43 4.88
CA ARG A 34 11.47 6.66 5.36
C ARG A 34 11.04 5.59 4.36
N THR A 35 10.99 5.94 3.07
CA THR A 35 10.57 4.99 2.03
C THR A 35 11.59 3.87 1.86
N THR A 36 12.89 4.19 1.87
CA THR A 36 13.98 3.20 1.76
C THR A 36 14.01 2.27 2.99
N THR A 37 13.84 2.82 4.20
CA THR A 37 13.77 2.00 5.42
C THR A 37 12.57 1.07 5.39
N GLN A 38 11.40 1.55 4.96
CA GLN A 38 10.20 0.74 4.83
C GLN A 38 10.39 -0.36 3.76
N ARG A 39 11.07 -0.06 2.67
CA ARG A 39 11.42 -1.04 1.63
C ARG A 39 12.30 -2.15 2.19
N ALA A 40 13.38 -1.80 2.89
CA ALA A 40 14.28 -2.80 3.49
C ALA A 40 13.55 -3.71 4.48
N PHE A 41 12.67 -3.15 5.31
CA PHE A 41 11.82 -3.90 6.23
C PHE A 41 10.89 -4.87 5.48
N ASN A 42 10.16 -4.37 4.48
CA ASN A 42 9.21 -5.19 3.72
C ASN A 42 9.91 -6.26 2.88
N GLU A 43 11.12 -6.01 2.39
CA GLU A 43 11.90 -7.01 1.67
C GLU A 43 12.34 -8.16 2.59
N GLY A 44 12.82 -7.84 3.79
CA GLY A 44 13.12 -8.87 4.81
C GLY A 44 11.87 -9.68 5.19
N SER A 45 10.73 -9.01 5.35
CA SER A 45 9.44 -9.67 5.60
C SER A 45 9.03 -10.57 4.43
N ARG A 46 9.24 -10.13 3.18
CA ARG A 46 8.95 -10.92 1.98
C ARG A 46 9.74 -12.22 1.97
N GLN A 47 11.02 -12.16 2.24
CA GLN A 47 11.88 -13.34 2.28
C GLN A 47 11.41 -14.34 3.34
N GLN A 48 11.07 -13.86 4.54
CA GLN A 48 10.56 -14.73 5.61
C GLN A 48 9.20 -15.35 5.26
N LEU A 49 8.26 -14.56 4.74
CA LEU A 49 6.94 -15.05 4.36
C LEU A 49 7.03 -16.07 3.22
N SER A 50 7.83 -15.78 2.20
CA SER A 50 8.02 -16.68 1.05
C SER A 50 8.71 -18.00 1.42
N ALA A 51 9.53 -18.02 2.47
CA ALA A 51 10.17 -19.24 2.97
C ALA A 51 9.22 -20.12 3.82
N ASN A 52 8.02 -19.63 4.16
CA ASN A 52 7.09 -20.30 5.08
C ASN A 52 5.67 -20.45 4.49
N THR A 53 5.54 -20.57 3.18
CA THR A 53 4.23 -20.62 2.49
C THR A 53 3.38 -21.84 2.84
N ASP A 54 3.99 -22.92 3.28
CA ASP A 54 3.33 -24.12 3.82
C ASP A 54 2.57 -23.85 5.13
N THR A 55 3.07 -22.95 5.96
CA THR A 55 2.44 -22.55 7.22
C THR A 55 1.72 -21.22 7.16
N ILE A 56 2.03 -20.41 6.13
CA ILE A 56 1.47 -19.08 5.88
C ILE A 56 1.02 -19.01 4.42
N PRO A 57 -0.09 -19.65 4.06
CA PRO A 57 -0.52 -19.78 2.67
C PRO A 57 -1.21 -18.54 2.07
N VAL A 58 -1.57 -17.58 2.92
CA VAL A 58 -2.30 -16.38 2.50
C VAL A 58 -1.63 -15.15 3.11
N TYR A 59 -1.52 -14.09 2.33
CA TYR A 59 -1.00 -12.81 2.80
C TYR A 59 -2.09 -11.75 2.82
N ARG A 60 -1.92 -10.76 3.69
CA ARG A 60 -2.78 -9.59 3.80
C ARG A 60 -1.94 -8.32 3.76
N LEU A 61 -2.36 -7.37 2.96
CA LEU A 61 -1.80 -6.02 2.95
C LEU A 61 -2.44 -5.21 4.08
N ASP A 62 -1.63 -4.70 4.99
CA ASP A 62 -2.05 -3.83 6.08
C ASP A 62 -1.58 -2.40 5.81
N GLU A 63 -2.51 -1.50 5.58
CA GLU A 63 -2.27 -0.07 5.50
C GLU A 63 -2.54 0.59 6.85
N ILE A 64 -1.74 1.59 7.21
CA ILE A 64 -2.04 2.35 8.42
C ILE A 64 -3.22 3.27 8.16
N ARG A 65 -4.34 3.05 8.87
CA ARG A 65 -5.59 3.79 8.71
C ARG A 65 -5.64 5.02 9.60
N ASP A 66 -4.90 6.07 9.23
CA ASP A 66 -4.93 7.38 9.91
C ASP A 66 -5.28 8.52 8.94
N LEU A 67 -5.35 9.75 9.46
CA LEU A 67 -5.67 10.95 8.66
C LEU A 67 -4.60 11.28 7.59
N ARG A 68 -3.41 10.71 7.67
CA ARG A 68 -2.31 10.91 6.69
C ARG A 68 -2.33 9.86 5.60
N THR A 69 -3.12 8.80 5.73
CA THR A 69 -3.21 7.76 4.71
C THR A 69 -3.91 8.30 3.48
N ARG A 70 -3.25 8.16 2.33
CA ARG A 70 -3.77 8.63 1.05
C ARG A 70 -5.06 7.89 0.68
N GLY A 71 -5.99 8.63 0.09
CA GLY A 71 -7.32 8.10 -0.22
C GLY A 71 -8.25 7.98 0.99
N ASN A 72 -7.81 8.39 2.21
CA ASN A 72 -8.72 8.49 3.34
C ASN A 72 -9.69 9.66 3.13
N PRO A 73 -11.01 9.43 3.04
CA PRO A 73 -11.98 10.48 2.76
C PRO A 73 -12.05 11.57 3.84
N ARG A 74 -11.57 11.29 5.05
CA ARG A 74 -11.47 12.25 6.17
C ARG A 74 -10.04 12.76 6.40
N GLY A 75 -9.10 12.34 5.54
CA GLY A 75 -7.68 12.59 5.71
C GLY A 75 -7.21 13.91 5.10
N THR A 76 -5.91 14.13 5.21
CA THR A 76 -5.24 15.33 4.66
C THR A 76 -5.01 15.24 3.14
N ASN A 77 -5.14 14.04 2.56
CA ASN A 77 -5.00 13.81 1.12
C ASN A 77 -6.03 12.77 0.63
N PRO A 78 -7.33 13.13 0.57
CA PRO A 78 -8.39 12.20 0.21
C PRO A 78 -8.34 11.75 -1.26
N GLU A 79 -7.74 12.55 -2.14
CA GLU A 79 -7.60 12.26 -3.57
C GLU A 79 -6.20 11.73 -3.94
N GLY A 80 -5.36 11.47 -2.95
CA GLY A 80 -3.94 11.13 -3.11
C GLY A 80 -3.66 9.67 -3.46
N GLY A 81 -4.61 8.93 -4.02
CA GLY A 81 -4.44 7.52 -4.38
C GLY A 81 -5.33 6.57 -3.56
N PHE A 82 -5.06 5.28 -3.64
CA PHE A 82 -5.96 4.24 -3.14
C PHE A 82 -5.45 3.49 -1.89
N HIS A 83 -4.45 4.00 -1.18
CA HIS A 83 -3.87 3.30 -0.03
C HIS A 83 -4.91 2.95 1.06
N TRP A 84 -5.83 3.88 1.36
CA TRP A 84 -6.90 3.63 2.33
C TRP A 84 -7.83 2.48 1.93
N GLN A 85 -8.14 2.38 0.64
CA GLN A 85 -9.02 1.34 0.10
C GLN A 85 -8.34 -0.02 0.02
N MET A 86 -7.00 -0.03 -0.05
CA MET A 86 -6.21 -1.26 -0.15
C MET A 86 -5.99 -1.96 1.19
N ASP A 87 -6.31 -1.31 2.31
CA ASP A 87 -6.22 -1.95 3.62
C ASP A 87 -7.06 -3.23 3.68
N GLY A 88 -6.44 -4.29 4.17
CA GLY A 88 -7.08 -5.59 4.29
C GLY A 88 -7.14 -6.41 2.99
N PHE A 89 -6.51 -5.96 1.88
CA PHE A 89 -6.42 -6.79 0.68
C PHE A 89 -5.74 -8.12 1.00
N ILE A 90 -6.35 -9.23 0.56
CA ILE A 90 -5.81 -10.58 0.75
C ILE A 90 -5.61 -11.29 -0.58
N ALA A 91 -4.56 -12.10 -0.64
CA ALA A 91 -4.34 -13.04 -1.73
C ALA A 91 -3.49 -14.22 -1.24
N TYR A 92 -3.52 -15.32 -1.97
CA TYR A 92 -2.64 -16.46 -1.68
C TYR A 92 -1.18 -16.08 -1.88
N ALA A 93 -0.29 -16.78 -1.17
CA ALA A 93 1.14 -16.55 -1.24
C ALA A 93 1.71 -16.73 -2.67
N ASP A 94 1.08 -17.60 -3.47
CA ASP A 94 1.43 -17.91 -4.86
C ASP A 94 0.78 -16.95 -5.89
N ASP A 95 -0.01 -15.98 -5.45
CA ASP A 95 -0.67 -15.04 -6.36
C ASP A 95 0.35 -14.03 -6.93
N PRO A 96 0.48 -13.91 -8.26
CA PRO A 96 1.43 -12.98 -8.89
C PRO A 96 1.11 -11.51 -8.62
N VAL A 97 -0.04 -11.19 -8.05
CA VAL A 97 -0.38 -9.83 -7.63
C VAL A 97 0.66 -9.25 -6.67
N TRP A 98 1.29 -10.09 -5.85
CA TRP A 98 2.31 -9.66 -4.88
C TRP A 98 3.56 -9.08 -5.52
N ASP A 99 3.89 -9.46 -6.76
CA ASP A 99 5.01 -8.86 -7.51
C ASP A 99 4.71 -7.42 -7.92
N ARG A 100 3.43 -7.06 -7.98
CA ARG A 100 2.97 -5.72 -8.35
C ARG A 100 2.77 -4.78 -7.16
N ILE A 101 2.30 -5.32 -6.04
CA ILE A 101 1.81 -4.50 -4.91
C ILE A 101 2.57 -4.73 -3.60
N TRP A 102 3.75 -5.41 -3.63
CA TRP A 102 4.55 -5.53 -2.40
C TRP A 102 5.07 -4.15 -1.96
N PRO A 103 4.79 -3.74 -0.72
CA PRO A 103 5.16 -2.39 -0.28
C PRO A 103 6.68 -2.14 -0.30
N PRO A 104 7.12 -0.89 -0.54
CA PRO A 104 6.32 0.34 -0.55
C PRO A 104 5.61 0.56 -1.89
N ASN A 105 4.38 1.05 -1.85
CA ASN A 105 3.52 1.29 -3.01
C ASN A 105 3.41 2.79 -3.36
N GLY A 106 4.32 3.59 -2.88
CA GLY A 106 4.44 5.03 -3.11
C GLY A 106 5.37 5.68 -2.10
N TRP A 107 5.68 6.95 -2.29
CA TRP A 107 6.49 7.74 -1.36
C TRP A 107 5.80 7.86 0.00
N ASN A 108 6.57 7.69 1.10
CA ASN A 108 6.06 7.64 2.47
C ASN A 108 4.99 6.55 2.70
N CYS A 109 4.96 5.51 1.87
CA CYS A 109 4.12 4.34 2.13
C CYS A 109 4.49 3.71 3.47
N ARG A 110 3.48 3.36 4.25
CA ARG A 110 3.64 2.74 5.57
C ARG A 110 2.98 1.37 5.65
N ALA A 111 2.57 0.86 4.48
CA ALA A 111 1.99 -0.47 4.37
C ALA A 111 2.99 -1.56 4.71
N THR A 112 2.48 -2.67 5.22
CA THR A 112 3.21 -3.92 5.43
C THR A 112 2.39 -5.08 4.90
N VAL A 113 3.04 -6.22 4.66
CA VAL A 113 2.35 -7.47 4.39
C VAL A 113 2.47 -8.37 5.61
N VAL A 114 1.35 -8.91 6.04
CA VAL A 114 1.28 -9.86 7.15
C VAL A 114 0.80 -11.22 6.67
N GLY A 115 1.34 -12.27 7.26
CA GLY A 115 0.95 -13.63 6.96
C GLY A 115 -0.32 -14.05 7.70
N ILE A 116 -1.18 -14.80 7.02
CA ILE A 116 -2.33 -15.50 7.60
C ILE A 116 -1.94 -16.96 7.71
N THR A 117 -1.84 -17.45 8.94
CA THR A 117 -1.44 -18.85 9.20
C THR A 117 -2.47 -19.84 8.68
N THR A 118 -2.07 -21.10 8.47
CA THR A 118 -2.97 -22.21 8.10
C THR A 118 -4.19 -22.29 8.99
N ALA A 119 -4.02 -22.18 10.32
CA ALA A 119 -5.12 -22.21 11.28
C ALA A 119 -6.09 -21.02 11.10
N GLN A 120 -5.57 -19.84 10.78
CA GLN A 120 -6.41 -18.66 10.48
C GLN A 120 -7.10 -18.78 9.13
N ALA A 121 -6.40 -19.27 8.11
CA ALA A 121 -6.93 -19.49 6.76
C ALA A 121 -8.08 -20.51 6.80
N THR A 122 -7.91 -21.61 7.53
CA THR A 122 -8.97 -22.62 7.72
C THR A 122 -10.21 -22.03 8.40
N ARG A 123 -10.04 -21.25 9.49
CA ARG A 123 -11.19 -20.61 10.16
C ARG A 123 -11.94 -19.63 9.27
N LYS A 124 -11.25 -19.01 8.31
CA LYS A 124 -11.84 -18.07 7.36
C LYS A 124 -12.41 -18.74 6.10
N GLY A 125 -12.20 -20.04 5.93
CA GLY A 125 -12.60 -20.79 4.75
C GLY A 125 -11.76 -20.47 3.50
N TYR A 126 -10.50 -20.08 3.71
CA TYR A 126 -9.51 -19.91 2.64
C TYR A 126 -8.70 -21.17 2.38
N MET A 127 -8.86 -22.17 3.24
CA MET A 127 -8.16 -23.45 3.19
C MET A 127 -9.01 -24.51 3.91
N GLU A 128 -8.98 -25.74 3.44
CA GLU A 128 -9.61 -26.86 4.10
C GLU A 128 -8.80 -27.30 5.35
N ARG A 129 -9.43 -28.12 6.20
CA ARG A 129 -8.79 -28.59 7.45
C ARG A 129 -7.59 -29.51 7.22
N ASP A 130 -7.56 -30.19 6.08
CA ASP A 130 -6.47 -31.05 5.65
C ASP A 130 -5.31 -30.31 4.97
N GLY A 131 -5.41 -28.97 4.85
CA GLY A 131 -4.41 -28.12 4.23
C GLY A 131 -4.63 -27.92 2.72
N THR A 132 -5.69 -28.47 2.15
CA THR A 132 -5.99 -28.29 0.73
C THR A 132 -6.57 -26.89 0.44
N ILE A 133 -6.16 -26.26 -0.66
CA ILE A 133 -6.75 -25.03 -1.18
C ILE A 133 -7.56 -25.41 -2.42
N THR A 134 -8.88 -25.37 -2.29
CA THR A 134 -9.82 -25.70 -3.36
C THR A 134 -10.11 -24.50 -4.27
N PRO A 135 -10.68 -24.71 -5.47
CA PRO A 135 -11.18 -23.61 -6.31
C PRO A 135 -12.20 -22.72 -5.58
N GLU A 136 -13.03 -23.29 -4.72
CA GLU A 136 -14.02 -22.57 -3.93
C GLU A 136 -13.36 -21.66 -2.88
N ASN A 137 -12.28 -22.11 -2.25
CA ASN A 137 -11.49 -21.28 -1.34
C ASN A 137 -10.88 -20.10 -2.10
N ARG A 138 -10.30 -20.33 -3.30
CA ARG A 138 -9.76 -19.26 -4.15
C ARG A 138 -10.83 -18.27 -4.58
N ALA A 139 -11.99 -18.75 -5.03
CA ALA A 139 -13.12 -17.90 -5.42
C ALA A 139 -13.62 -17.03 -4.25
N ARG A 140 -13.58 -17.54 -3.02
CA ARG A 140 -13.91 -16.76 -1.81
C ARG A 140 -12.96 -15.60 -1.61
N VAL A 141 -11.65 -15.83 -1.64
CA VAL A 141 -10.62 -14.79 -1.49
C VAL A 141 -10.75 -13.72 -2.59
N GLU A 142 -10.97 -14.15 -3.83
CA GLU A 142 -11.19 -13.24 -4.97
C GLU A 142 -12.46 -12.40 -4.81
N ALA A 143 -13.55 -13.01 -4.33
CA ALA A 143 -14.81 -12.29 -4.10
C ALA A 143 -14.65 -11.22 -3.01
N GLU A 144 -13.94 -11.52 -1.92
CA GLU A 144 -13.67 -10.56 -0.83
C GLU A 144 -12.82 -9.37 -1.29
N THR A 145 -11.94 -9.57 -2.27
CA THR A 145 -10.99 -8.54 -2.73
C THR A 145 -11.30 -7.97 -4.11
N ARG A 146 -12.46 -8.29 -4.67
CA ARG A 146 -12.85 -7.90 -6.04
C ARG A 146 -12.68 -6.40 -6.33
N THR A 147 -13.13 -5.54 -5.42
CA THR A 147 -13.02 -4.08 -5.58
C THR A 147 -11.57 -3.62 -5.59
N GLN A 148 -10.76 -4.18 -4.71
CA GLN A 148 -9.34 -3.85 -4.60
C GLN A 148 -8.55 -4.37 -5.81
N ARG A 149 -8.86 -5.58 -6.29
CA ARG A 149 -8.27 -6.11 -7.54
C ARG A 149 -8.58 -5.20 -8.72
N ALA A 150 -9.81 -4.71 -8.84
CA ALA A 150 -10.17 -3.77 -9.89
C ALA A 150 -9.36 -2.46 -9.85
N ILE A 151 -8.97 -1.98 -8.67
CA ILE A 151 -8.06 -0.82 -8.50
C ILE A 151 -6.67 -1.17 -9.03
N ILE A 152 -6.13 -2.34 -8.66
CA ILE A 152 -4.83 -2.81 -9.12
C ILE A 152 -4.79 -2.99 -10.65
N ASP A 153 -5.82 -3.61 -11.21
CA ASP A 153 -5.88 -3.95 -12.63
C ASP A 153 -6.03 -2.71 -13.54
N ARG A 154 -6.64 -1.63 -13.04
CA ARG A 154 -6.64 -0.33 -13.73
C ARG A 154 -5.31 0.41 -13.65
N GLY A 155 -4.36 -0.03 -12.84
CA GLY A 155 -3.09 0.65 -12.61
C GLY A 155 -3.18 1.84 -11.65
N ASP A 156 -4.25 1.90 -10.85
CA ASP A 156 -4.45 2.96 -9.85
C ASP A 156 -3.66 2.69 -8.55
N TYR A 157 -3.17 1.46 -8.37
CA TYR A 157 -2.32 1.05 -7.26
C TYR A 157 -1.32 -0.03 -7.73
N PRO A 158 -0.03 0.05 -7.37
CA PRO A 158 0.65 1.13 -6.61
C PRO A 158 0.47 2.52 -7.21
N ASP A 159 0.95 3.58 -6.50
CA ASP A 159 0.87 4.94 -7.03
C ASP A 159 1.40 5.00 -8.46
N PRO A 160 0.66 5.58 -9.42
CA PRO A 160 1.09 5.67 -10.79
C PRO A 160 2.46 6.35 -10.93
N GLY A 161 3.38 5.69 -11.63
CA GLY A 161 4.74 6.18 -11.82
C GLY A 161 5.70 5.94 -10.66
N PHE A 162 5.27 5.31 -9.57
CA PHE A 162 6.19 4.87 -8.52
C PHE A 162 6.88 3.56 -8.95
N THR A 163 8.17 3.65 -9.26
CA THR A 163 8.99 2.49 -9.71
C THR A 163 9.82 1.88 -8.58
N GLY A 164 9.56 2.31 -7.34
CA GLY A 164 10.44 2.00 -6.22
C GLY A 164 11.69 2.89 -6.23
N ILE A 165 12.60 2.63 -5.32
CA ILE A 165 13.90 3.31 -5.20
C ILE A 165 14.98 2.26 -5.41
#